data_f03e7d77bf8b9597fab958fcc11204ff
#
_entry.id   f03e7d77bf8b9597fab958fcc11204ff
#
_cell.length_a   1.000
_cell.length_b   1.000
_cell.length_c   1.000
_cell.angle_alpha   90.00
_cell.angle_beta   90.00
_cell.angle_gamma   90.00
#
_symmetry.space_group_name_H-M   'P 1'
#
loop_
_entity.id
_entity.type
_entity.pdbx_description
1 polymer ?
#
loop_
_entity_poly.entity_id
_entity_poly.type
_entity_poly.pdbx_seq_one_letter_code
_entity_poly.pdbx_strand_id
1 'polypeptide(L)'
;MTVDISNYMIATPLPVSDTNPVALEIIGWRALIECPSVISMLSDGSVQLTAPTKGASSKSTHRTRCEWKETGYWFLSSAADHWSRQEMTVSKVNSAQKVVIAQIHVKDAETPPLKVFWNKGKITMGFRENFAQVDPVNSTVLDNVPLGALFTINIHANASGAVSVSASCNGNKSNSLILRLDDSWTTQTLGFHGGVYNQIDYSDTTSADDGSICIISNLSITHT
;
A
#
# COMPACT_ATOMS: atom_id res chain seq x y z
N MET A 1 4.65 5.74 -20.33
CA MET A 1 3.88 4.45 -20.25
C MET A 1 2.70 4.75 -19.33
N THR A 2 1.48 4.35 -19.69
CA THR A 2 0.29 4.61 -18.87
C THR A 2 0.15 3.51 -17.83
N VAL A 3 -0.06 3.88 -16.57
CA VAL A 3 -0.34 2.93 -15.48
C VAL A 3 -1.76 2.40 -15.65
N ASP A 4 -1.90 1.09 -15.82
CA ASP A 4 -3.21 0.45 -15.88
C ASP A 4 -3.63 0.00 -14.47
N ILE A 5 -4.62 0.72 -13.93
CA ILE A 5 -5.22 0.42 -12.63
C ILE A 5 -6.64 -0.16 -12.76
N SER A 6 -7.12 -0.36 -14.00
CA SER A 6 -8.52 -0.67 -14.31
C SER A 6 -9.03 -1.93 -13.64
N ASN A 7 -8.16 -2.94 -13.51
CA ASN A 7 -8.51 -4.26 -12.98
C ASN A 7 -8.19 -4.45 -11.49
N TYR A 8 -7.76 -3.39 -10.79
CA TYR A 8 -7.54 -3.42 -9.35
C TYR A 8 -8.79 -2.94 -8.60
N MET A 9 -9.02 -3.43 -7.39
CA MET A 9 -9.98 -2.81 -6.47
C MET A 9 -9.33 -1.59 -5.84
N ILE A 10 -10.06 -0.50 -5.73
CA ILE A 10 -9.62 0.72 -5.07
C ILE A 10 -10.40 0.88 -3.77
N ALA A 11 -9.70 0.84 -2.64
CA ALA A 11 -10.23 1.27 -1.37
C ALA A 11 -10.08 2.80 -1.28
N THR A 12 -11.19 3.52 -1.25
CA THR A 12 -11.20 4.98 -1.26
C THR A 12 -11.43 5.55 0.15
N PRO A 13 -11.08 6.81 0.42
CA PRO A 13 -11.48 7.51 1.64
C PRO A 13 -12.89 8.12 1.57
N LEU A 14 -13.68 7.73 0.59
CA LEU A 14 -15.07 8.17 0.40
C LEU A 14 -16.04 7.18 1.04
N PRO A 15 -17.16 7.64 1.60
CA PRO A 15 -18.17 6.73 2.14
C PRO A 15 -18.94 5.99 1.03
N VAL A 16 -19.45 4.82 1.34
CA VAL A 16 -20.34 4.08 0.43
C VAL A 16 -21.58 4.91 0.08
N SER A 17 -22.14 5.62 1.07
CA SER A 17 -23.25 6.57 0.91
C SER A 17 -23.32 7.50 2.12
N ASP A 18 -24.17 8.51 2.08
CA ASP A 18 -24.43 9.44 3.19
C ASP A 18 -24.92 8.73 4.47
N THR A 19 -25.56 7.56 4.32
CA THR A 19 -26.08 6.75 5.43
C THR A 19 -25.18 5.57 5.79
N ASN A 20 -24.14 5.28 5.00
CA ASN A 20 -23.15 4.25 5.26
C ASN A 20 -21.74 4.85 5.19
N PRO A 21 -21.15 5.24 6.33
CA PRO A 21 -19.86 5.93 6.39
C PRO A 21 -18.64 5.03 6.17
N VAL A 22 -18.84 3.73 5.92
CA VAL A 22 -17.74 2.80 5.62
C VAL A 22 -17.10 3.17 4.28
N ALA A 23 -15.78 3.04 4.19
CA ALA A 23 -15.02 3.33 3.00
C ALA A 23 -15.51 2.54 1.78
N LEU A 24 -15.73 3.23 0.67
CA LEU A 24 -16.13 2.65 -0.61
C LEU A 24 -14.95 1.86 -1.21
N GLU A 25 -15.22 0.62 -1.59
CA GLU A 25 -14.33 -0.19 -2.43
C GLU A 25 -14.97 -0.36 -3.81
N ILE A 26 -14.24 -0.01 -4.85
CA ILE A 26 -14.75 0.06 -6.23
C ILE A 26 -13.67 -0.37 -7.22
N ILE A 27 -14.05 -1.01 -8.31
CA ILE A 27 -13.10 -1.41 -9.37
C ILE A 27 -12.43 -0.19 -10.02
N GLY A 28 -11.15 -0.27 -10.34
CA GLY A 28 -10.30 0.86 -10.71
C GLY A 28 -10.81 1.68 -11.90
N TRP A 29 -11.34 1.04 -12.97
CA TRP A 29 -11.89 1.79 -14.10
C TRP A 29 -13.09 2.66 -13.71
N ARG A 30 -13.92 2.20 -12.76
CA ARG A 30 -15.02 3.01 -12.21
C ARG A 30 -14.51 4.08 -11.26
N ALA A 31 -13.51 3.75 -10.43
CA ALA A 31 -12.91 4.70 -9.50
C ALA A 31 -12.38 5.95 -10.22
N LEU A 32 -11.71 5.78 -11.36
CA LEU A 32 -11.23 6.89 -12.20
C LEU A 32 -12.35 7.79 -12.73
N ILE A 33 -13.55 7.28 -12.89
CA ILE A 33 -14.72 8.04 -13.38
C ILE A 33 -15.53 8.60 -12.22
N GLU A 34 -15.79 7.80 -11.20
CA GLU A 34 -16.75 8.09 -10.15
C GLU A 34 -16.12 8.76 -8.91
N CYS A 35 -14.80 8.64 -8.73
CA CYS A 35 -14.08 9.15 -7.56
C CYS A 35 -12.93 10.12 -7.92
N PRO A 36 -13.11 11.10 -8.88
CA PRO A 36 -12.00 11.92 -9.38
C PRO A 36 -11.37 12.83 -8.31
N SER A 37 -12.04 13.05 -7.19
CA SER A 37 -11.50 13.82 -6.06
C SER A 37 -10.39 13.11 -5.29
N VAL A 38 -10.31 11.78 -5.40
CA VAL A 38 -9.35 10.96 -4.63
C VAL A 38 -8.48 10.05 -5.50
N ILE A 39 -8.89 9.79 -6.74
CA ILE A 39 -8.09 9.07 -7.73
C ILE A 39 -8.22 9.73 -9.09
N SER A 40 -7.10 9.96 -9.76
CA SER A 40 -7.10 10.54 -11.11
C SER A 40 -5.92 10.07 -11.94
N MET A 41 -6.15 9.94 -13.25
CA MET A 41 -5.09 9.75 -14.24
C MET A 41 -4.49 11.12 -14.58
N LEU A 42 -3.18 11.25 -14.50
CA LEU A 42 -2.45 12.47 -14.87
C LEU A 42 -2.11 12.46 -16.37
N SER A 43 -1.73 13.63 -16.89
CA SER A 43 -1.45 13.81 -18.32
C SER A 43 -0.24 13.00 -18.83
N ASP A 44 0.67 12.60 -17.96
CA ASP A 44 1.82 11.74 -18.27
C ASP A 44 1.50 10.23 -18.19
N GLY A 45 0.26 9.89 -17.85
CA GLY A 45 -0.21 8.51 -17.70
C GLY A 45 0.05 7.89 -16.34
N SER A 46 0.56 8.66 -15.37
CA SER A 46 0.64 8.23 -13.98
C SER A 46 -0.72 8.35 -13.27
N VAL A 47 -0.88 7.67 -12.14
CA VAL A 47 -2.11 7.69 -11.33
C VAL A 47 -1.84 8.35 -10.00
N GLN A 48 -2.62 9.39 -9.68
CA GLN A 48 -2.61 10.03 -8.37
C GLN A 48 -3.65 9.39 -7.46
N LEU A 49 -3.24 9.06 -6.24
CA LEU A 49 -4.10 8.58 -5.16
C LEU A 49 -4.01 9.55 -3.97
N THR A 50 -5.17 9.97 -3.46
CA THR A 50 -5.29 10.97 -2.40
C THR A 50 -6.08 10.41 -1.23
N ALA A 51 -5.52 10.45 -0.03
CA ALA A 51 -6.18 10.07 1.21
C ALA A 51 -6.14 11.22 2.22
N PRO A 52 -7.18 12.07 2.31
CA PRO A 52 -7.30 13.02 3.42
C PRO A 52 -7.31 12.24 4.74
N THR A 53 -6.72 12.81 5.80
CA THR A 53 -6.71 12.14 7.11
C THR A 53 -8.12 12.00 7.68
N LYS A 54 -8.97 13.00 7.49
CA LYS A 54 -10.43 12.89 7.73
C LYS A 54 -11.12 12.33 6.49
N GLY A 55 -11.83 11.23 6.65
CA GLY A 55 -12.56 10.57 5.56
C GLY A 55 -13.16 9.25 6.00
N ALA A 56 -13.79 8.56 5.08
CA ALA A 56 -14.31 7.23 5.35
C ALA A 56 -13.16 6.22 5.55
N SER A 57 -13.34 5.29 6.48
CA SER A 57 -12.39 4.25 6.81
C SER A 57 -13.09 2.90 6.93
N SER A 58 -12.33 1.82 7.06
CA SER A 58 -12.92 0.50 7.32
C SER A 58 -13.55 0.47 8.72
N LYS A 59 -14.38 -0.54 8.99
CA LYS A 59 -15.06 -0.71 10.29
C LYS A 59 -14.09 -0.89 11.46
N SER A 60 -12.86 -1.34 11.19
CA SER A 60 -11.86 -1.70 12.20
C SER A 60 -10.84 -0.61 12.50
N THR A 61 -10.87 0.54 11.82
CA THR A 61 -9.88 1.59 12.01
C THR A 61 -10.44 2.97 11.70
N HIS A 62 -9.87 4.01 12.34
CA HIS A 62 -10.11 5.42 12.01
C HIS A 62 -9.04 6.00 11.07
N ARG A 63 -8.31 5.14 10.34
CA ARG A 63 -7.26 5.53 9.39
C ARG A 63 -7.76 5.42 7.97
N THR A 64 -7.71 6.51 7.25
CA THR A 64 -8.13 6.59 5.86
C THR A 64 -7.07 6.09 4.90
N ARG A 65 -7.51 5.65 3.73
CA ARG A 65 -6.64 5.17 2.67
C ARG A 65 -7.18 5.49 1.28
N CYS A 66 -6.29 5.58 0.32
CA CYS A 66 -6.58 5.40 -1.09
C CYS A 66 -5.57 4.38 -1.62
N GLU A 67 -5.98 3.13 -1.69
CA GLU A 67 -5.11 1.98 -2.04
C GLU A 67 -5.70 1.18 -3.20
N TRP A 68 -4.83 0.82 -4.16
CA TRP A 68 -5.14 -0.27 -5.08
C TRP A 68 -4.90 -1.60 -4.38
N LYS A 69 -5.71 -2.60 -4.72
CA LYS A 69 -5.65 -3.97 -4.20
C LYS A 69 -5.77 -4.94 -5.36
N GLU A 70 -5.02 -6.01 -5.33
CA GLU A 70 -5.27 -7.13 -6.25
C GLU A 70 -6.70 -7.63 -6.10
N THR A 71 -7.33 -7.98 -7.22
CA THR A 71 -8.65 -8.60 -7.24
C THR A 71 -8.60 -10.10 -6.98
N GLY A 72 -7.49 -10.76 -7.30
CA GLY A 72 -7.20 -12.15 -7.01
C GLY A 72 -6.32 -12.31 -5.78
N TYR A 73 -6.75 -13.12 -4.81
CA TYR A 73 -5.90 -13.55 -3.71
C TYR A 73 -5.20 -14.86 -4.07
N TRP A 74 -3.99 -15.05 -3.57
CA TRP A 74 -3.12 -16.15 -3.91
C TRP A 74 -2.55 -16.84 -2.66
N PHE A 75 -2.22 -18.13 -2.76
CA PHE A 75 -1.42 -18.85 -1.77
C PHE A 75 0.06 -18.75 -2.13
N LEU A 76 0.96 -18.80 -1.14
CA LEU A 76 2.41 -18.85 -1.40
C LEU A 76 2.79 -19.94 -2.42
N SER A 77 2.14 -21.09 -2.35
CA SER A 77 2.40 -22.24 -3.23
C SER A 77 1.75 -22.16 -4.62
N SER A 78 0.95 -21.11 -4.92
CA SER A 78 0.22 -21.02 -6.19
C SER A 78 1.11 -20.61 -7.38
N ALA A 79 2.32 -20.10 -7.11
CA ALA A 79 3.35 -19.79 -8.11
C ALA A 79 4.74 -19.91 -7.46
N ALA A 80 5.79 -20.07 -8.26
CA ALA A 80 7.15 -20.09 -7.74
C ALA A 80 7.55 -18.74 -7.14
N ASP A 81 7.11 -17.66 -7.79
CA ASP A 81 7.44 -16.29 -7.42
C ASP A 81 6.23 -15.36 -7.54
N HIS A 82 6.05 -14.50 -6.55
CA HIS A 82 5.05 -13.44 -6.50
C HIS A 82 5.76 -12.09 -6.38
N TRP A 83 5.50 -11.19 -7.32
CA TRP A 83 6.15 -9.88 -7.38
C TRP A 83 5.14 -8.74 -7.39
N SER A 84 5.41 -7.73 -6.57
CA SER A 84 4.83 -6.39 -6.70
C SER A 84 5.95 -5.39 -6.95
N ARG A 85 5.86 -4.64 -8.05
CA ARG A 85 6.84 -3.61 -8.43
C ARG A 85 6.13 -2.29 -8.67
N GLN A 86 6.56 -1.26 -7.97
CA GLN A 86 6.01 0.09 -8.11
C GLN A 86 7.14 1.10 -8.26
N GLU A 87 6.91 2.09 -9.14
CA GLU A 87 7.62 3.35 -9.14
C GLU A 87 6.64 4.45 -8.76
N MET A 88 7.00 5.26 -7.77
CA MET A 88 6.06 6.22 -7.20
C MET A 88 6.74 7.39 -6.52
N THR A 89 5.95 8.43 -6.28
CA THR A 89 6.31 9.61 -5.49
C THR A 89 5.27 9.78 -4.38
N VAL A 90 5.70 10.02 -3.14
CA VAL A 90 4.84 10.57 -2.09
C VAL A 90 4.97 12.09 -2.16
N SER A 91 3.97 12.77 -2.73
CA SER A 91 4.00 14.22 -2.95
C SER A 91 3.49 15.03 -1.75
N LYS A 92 2.66 14.41 -0.92
CA LYS A 92 2.17 14.94 0.35
C LYS A 92 2.08 13.81 1.38
N VAL A 93 2.32 14.12 2.63
CA VAL A 93 2.18 13.17 3.75
C VAL A 93 1.45 13.83 4.91
N ASN A 94 0.68 13.04 5.65
CA ASN A 94 -0.06 13.43 6.84
C ASN A 94 0.85 13.98 7.96
N SER A 95 0.26 14.59 8.98
CA SER A 95 0.98 15.22 10.11
C SER A 95 1.86 14.24 10.90
N ALA A 96 1.56 12.93 10.91
CA ALA A 96 2.44 11.93 11.52
C ALA A 96 3.69 11.62 10.67
N GLN A 97 3.74 12.11 9.43
CA GLN A 97 4.82 11.85 8.47
C GLN A 97 5.07 10.35 8.25
N LYS A 98 3.98 9.56 8.25
CA LYS A 98 4.05 8.12 8.04
C LYS A 98 2.83 7.63 7.26
N VAL A 99 3.08 6.85 6.22
CA VAL A 99 2.05 6.28 5.34
C VAL A 99 2.48 4.90 4.85
N VAL A 100 1.56 3.92 4.84
CA VAL A 100 1.81 2.65 4.12
C VAL A 100 1.73 2.94 2.63
N ILE A 101 2.71 2.43 1.88
CA ILE A 101 2.83 2.62 0.42
C ILE A 101 2.74 1.30 -0.36
N ALA A 102 3.03 0.18 0.30
CA ALA A 102 2.87 -1.16 -0.26
C ALA A 102 2.71 -2.18 0.88
N GLN A 103 2.05 -3.30 0.60
CA GLN A 103 1.91 -4.38 1.58
C GLN A 103 1.61 -5.72 0.90
N ILE A 104 1.96 -6.82 1.59
CA ILE A 104 1.29 -8.11 1.40
C ILE A 104 0.18 -8.14 2.45
N HIS A 105 -1.07 -8.19 2.00
CA HIS A 105 -2.24 -8.28 2.86
C HIS A 105 -2.74 -9.73 2.93
N VAL A 106 -3.42 -10.08 3.99
CA VAL A 106 -4.09 -11.37 4.16
C VAL A 106 -5.59 -11.16 4.01
N LYS A 107 -6.25 -12.06 3.29
CA LYS A 107 -7.70 -12.01 3.12
C LYS A 107 -8.40 -12.24 4.47
N ASP A 108 -9.44 -11.45 4.73
CA ASP A 108 -10.33 -11.57 5.89
C ASP A 108 -9.62 -11.49 7.27
N ALA A 109 -8.40 -10.92 7.32
CA ALA A 109 -7.69 -10.67 8.57
C ALA A 109 -7.03 -9.29 8.60
N GLU A 110 -6.75 -8.77 9.81
CA GLU A 110 -6.28 -7.40 10.04
C GLU A 110 -4.75 -7.28 10.20
N THR A 111 -4.07 -8.42 10.34
CA THR A 111 -2.63 -8.49 10.61
C THR A 111 -1.84 -8.94 9.37
N PRO A 112 -1.54 -8.04 8.43
CA PRO A 112 -0.81 -8.39 7.22
C PRO A 112 0.62 -8.86 7.55
N PRO A 113 1.19 -9.81 6.78
CA PRO A 113 2.57 -10.27 6.98
C PRO A 113 3.60 -9.16 6.73
N LEU A 114 3.32 -8.24 5.80
CA LEU A 114 4.26 -7.17 5.45
C LEU A 114 3.52 -5.85 5.21
N LYS A 115 4.00 -4.78 5.85
CA LYS A 115 3.71 -3.39 5.48
C LYS A 115 5.01 -2.67 5.17
N VAL A 116 5.03 -1.92 4.06
CA VAL A 116 6.12 -1.02 3.68
C VAL A 116 5.63 0.42 3.82
N PHE A 117 6.44 1.26 4.46
CA PHE A 117 6.07 2.64 4.77
C PHE A 117 7.05 3.62 4.11
N TRP A 118 6.53 4.74 3.63
CA TRP A 118 7.28 5.97 3.63
C TRP A 118 7.15 6.58 5.04
N ASN A 119 8.27 6.84 5.71
CA ASN A 119 8.29 7.24 7.12
C ASN A 119 9.40 8.26 7.36
N LYS A 120 9.03 9.54 7.47
CA LYS A 120 9.97 10.64 7.78
C LYS A 120 11.21 10.65 6.87
N GLY A 121 11.01 10.51 5.55
CA GLY A 121 12.09 10.51 4.58
C GLY A 121 12.88 9.21 4.45
N LYS A 122 12.29 8.08 4.88
CA LYS A 122 12.87 6.74 4.78
C LYS A 122 11.83 5.75 4.27
N ILE A 123 12.29 4.67 3.65
CA ILE A 123 11.48 3.46 3.46
C ILE A 123 11.75 2.53 4.62
N THR A 124 10.71 2.25 5.38
CA THR A 124 10.74 1.30 6.51
C THR A 124 9.73 0.19 6.27
N MET A 125 9.84 -0.92 6.97
CA MET A 125 8.88 -2.00 6.90
C MET A 125 8.57 -2.57 8.29
N GLY A 126 7.40 -3.19 8.42
CA GLY A 126 7.02 -4.05 9.51
C GLY A 126 6.68 -5.43 8.98
N PHE A 127 7.31 -6.45 9.51
CA PHE A 127 7.19 -7.84 9.06
C PHE A 127 6.71 -8.75 10.19
N ARG A 128 5.82 -9.68 9.87
CA ARG A 128 5.36 -10.77 10.75
C ARG A 128 5.78 -12.10 10.16
N GLU A 129 6.62 -12.82 10.88
CA GLU A 129 7.05 -14.16 10.52
C GLU A 129 5.91 -15.19 10.69
N ASN A 130 5.12 -15.02 11.76
CA ASN A 130 4.03 -15.91 12.14
C ASN A 130 2.67 -15.21 12.02
N PHE A 131 1.64 -15.93 11.56
CA PHE A 131 0.28 -15.40 11.39
C PHE A 131 -0.35 -14.91 12.70
N ALA A 132 -0.07 -15.55 13.82
CA ALA A 132 -0.55 -15.16 15.14
C ALA A 132 0.28 -14.04 15.79
N GLN A 133 1.38 -13.60 15.16
CA GLN A 133 2.24 -12.54 15.69
C GLN A 133 1.48 -11.20 15.70
N VAL A 134 1.31 -10.61 16.89
CA VAL A 134 0.59 -9.34 17.06
C VAL A 134 1.43 -8.18 16.55
N ASP A 135 2.67 -8.04 17.05
CA ASP A 135 3.53 -6.91 16.72
C ASP A 135 4.54 -7.27 15.62
N PRO A 136 4.62 -6.47 14.54
CA PRO A 136 5.61 -6.70 13.50
C PRO A 136 7.02 -6.32 13.96
N VAL A 137 8.01 -7.02 13.46
CA VAL A 137 9.41 -6.59 13.56
C VAL A 137 9.65 -5.46 12.55
N ASN A 138 10.06 -4.31 13.05
CA ASN A 138 10.30 -3.13 12.21
C ASN A 138 11.76 -3.01 11.80
N SER A 139 12.00 -2.59 10.55
CA SER A 139 13.34 -2.31 10.03
C SER A 139 13.33 -1.21 8.98
N THR A 140 14.50 -0.61 8.72
CA THR A 140 14.71 0.34 7.64
C THR A 140 15.20 -0.41 6.39
N VAL A 141 14.59 -0.13 5.24
CA VAL A 141 15.00 -0.66 3.93
C VAL A 141 15.90 0.34 3.23
N LEU A 142 15.52 1.61 3.19
CA LEU A 142 16.30 2.67 2.53
C LEU A 142 16.18 3.99 3.29
N ASP A 143 17.30 4.63 3.55
CA ASP A 143 17.39 6.00 4.07
C ASP A 143 17.36 7.03 2.93
N ASN A 144 17.13 8.29 3.27
CA ASN A 144 17.23 9.43 2.37
C ASN A 144 16.30 9.33 1.15
N VAL A 145 15.00 9.15 1.42
CA VAL A 145 13.91 9.22 0.44
C VAL A 145 13.07 10.47 0.70
N PRO A 146 13.48 11.64 0.19
CA PRO A 146 12.77 12.90 0.47
C PRO A 146 11.31 12.86 -0.02
N LEU A 147 10.47 13.65 0.64
CA LEU A 147 9.11 13.92 0.14
C LEU A 147 9.21 14.55 -1.26
N GLY A 148 8.39 14.08 -2.19
CA GLY A 148 8.42 14.52 -3.59
C GLY A 148 9.46 13.83 -4.47
N ALA A 149 10.37 13.04 -3.92
CA ALA A 149 11.30 12.26 -4.73
C ALA A 149 10.63 11.04 -5.38
N LEU A 150 11.06 10.73 -6.60
CA LEU A 150 10.68 9.47 -7.28
C LEU A 150 11.51 8.33 -6.67
N PHE A 151 10.85 7.23 -6.32
CA PHE A 151 11.50 6.03 -5.81
C PHE A 151 10.80 4.75 -6.30
N THR A 152 11.53 3.64 -6.25
CA THR A 152 10.98 2.32 -6.54
C THR A 152 10.82 1.50 -5.27
N ILE A 153 9.78 0.67 -5.23
CA ILE A 153 9.57 -0.37 -4.23
C ILE A 153 9.25 -1.67 -4.96
N ASN A 154 10.00 -2.74 -4.66
CA ASN A 154 9.65 -4.07 -5.10
C ASN A 154 9.49 -4.98 -3.88
N ILE A 155 8.42 -5.74 -3.87
CA ILE A 155 8.19 -6.81 -2.91
C ILE A 155 8.27 -8.12 -3.69
N HIS A 156 9.04 -9.06 -3.19
CA HIS A 156 9.14 -10.42 -3.69
C HIS A 156 8.75 -11.40 -2.59
N ALA A 157 7.89 -12.33 -2.90
CA ALA A 157 7.61 -13.50 -2.06
C ALA A 157 7.69 -14.75 -2.94
N ASN A 158 8.24 -15.86 -2.43
CA ASN A 158 8.30 -17.11 -3.17
C ASN A 158 7.51 -18.23 -2.50
N ALA A 159 7.32 -19.33 -3.22
CA ALA A 159 6.56 -20.50 -2.75
C ALA A 159 7.08 -21.10 -1.42
N SER A 160 8.35 -20.90 -1.07
CA SER A 160 8.93 -21.36 0.19
C SER A 160 8.78 -20.40 1.36
N GLY A 161 8.03 -19.28 1.17
CA GLY A 161 7.80 -18.26 2.19
C GLY A 161 8.96 -17.26 2.35
N ALA A 162 10.00 -17.29 1.50
CA ALA A 162 11.02 -16.24 1.52
C ALA A 162 10.45 -14.93 0.97
N VAL A 163 10.64 -13.83 1.72
CA VAL A 163 10.16 -12.49 1.36
C VAL A 163 11.33 -11.51 1.36
N SER A 164 11.36 -10.61 0.40
CA SER A 164 12.30 -9.49 0.37
C SER A 164 11.64 -8.21 -0.10
N VAL A 165 12.16 -7.08 0.36
CA VAL A 165 11.77 -5.74 -0.07
C VAL A 165 13.00 -5.03 -0.61
N SER A 166 12.96 -4.52 -1.83
CA SER A 166 13.99 -3.65 -2.38
C SER A 166 13.44 -2.26 -2.66
N ALA A 167 14.28 -1.26 -2.47
CA ALA A 167 13.95 0.13 -2.72
C ALA A 167 15.10 0.86 -3.42
N SER A 168 14.78 1.85 -4.25
CA SER A 168 15.78 2.76 -4.81
C SER A 168 15.25 4.19 -4.87
N CYS A 169 16.13 5.17 -4.62
CA CYS A 169 15.85 6.61 -4.73
C CYS A 169 17.13 7.35 -5.02
N ASN A 170 17.13 8.27 -6.00
CA ASN A 170 18.27 9.13 -6.33
C ASN A 170 19.58 8.36 -6.52
N GLY A 171 19.55 7.20 -7.18
CA GLY A 171 20.72 6.36 -7.42
C GLY A 171 21.12 5.44 -6.25
N ASN A 172 20.64 5.69 -5.03
CA ASN A 172 20.82 4.79 -3.90
C ASN A 172 19.87 3.60 -4.04
N LYS A 173 20.37 2.40 -3.73
CA LYS A 173 19.60 1.15 -3.75
C LYS A 173 19.85 0.36 -2.48
N SER A 174 18.82 -0.30 -1.99
CA SER A 174 18.92 -1.20 -0.84
C SER A 174 17.92 -2.34 -0.94
N ASN A 175 18.25 -3.44 -0.28
CA ASN A 175 17.36 -4.58 -0.11
C ASN A 175 17.23 -4.87 1.39
N SER A 176 16.07 -5.36 1.81
CA SER A 176 15.94 -5.97 3.13
C SER A 176 16.80 -7.24 3.22
N LEU A 177 17.07 -7.69 4.43
CA LEU A 177 17.42 -9.09 4.64
C LEU A 177 16.29 -9.96 4.08
N ILE A 178 16.62 -11.21 3.71
CA ILE A 178 15.59 -12.19 3.35
C ILE A 178 14.82 -12.53 4.62
N LEU A 179 13.54 -12.25 4.59
CA LEU A 179 12.59 -12.56 5.65
C LEU A 179 11.92 -13.89 5.34
N ARG A 180 11.35 -14.54 6.32
CA ARG A 180 10.68 -15.82 6.11
C ARG A 180 9.32 -15.85 6.80
N LEU A 181 8.30 -16.12 6.01
CA LEU A 181 6.98 -16.49 6.50
C LEU A 181 7.05 -17.96 6.93
N ASP A 182 6.60 -18.26 8.13
CA ASP A 182 6.57 -19.64 8.63
C ASP A 182 5.35 -20.41 8.07
N ASP A 183 5.21 -21.67 8.47
CA ASP A 183 4.16 -22.57 7.97
C ASP A 183 2.74 -22.09 8.31
N SER A 184 2.54 -21.21 9.29
CA SER A 184 1.24 -20.67 9.64
C SER A 184 0.61 -19.82 8.50
N TRP A 185 1.43 -19.36 7.55
CA TRP A 185 0.98 -18.60 6.39
C TRP A 185 0.59 -19.46 5.20
N THR A 186 0.92 -20.77 5.19
CA THR A 186 0.70 -21.65 4.03
C THR A 186 -0.79 -21.85 3.69
N THR A 187 -1.67 -21.72 4.68
CA THR A 187 -3.13 -21.81 4.52
C THR A 187 -3.82 -20.47 4.33
N GLN A 188 -3.07 -19.37 4.39
CA GLN A 188 -3.61 -18.03 4.23
C GLN A 188 -3.59 -17.60 2.77
N THR A 189 -4.61 -16.88 2.34
CA THR A 189 -4.64 -16.25 1.02
C THR A 189 -4.15 -14.81 1.14
N LEU A 190 -3.21 -14.45 0.29
CA LEU A 190 -2.47 -13.20 0.29
C LEU A 190 -2.81 -12.37 -0.95
N GLY A 191 -2.58 -11.06 -0.89
CA GLY A 191 -2.71 -10.16 -2.02
C GLY A 191 -1.83 -8.94 -1.86
N PHE A 192 -1.32 -8.39 -2.96
CA PHE A 192 -0.59 -7.13 -2.93
C PHE A 192 -1.54 -5.94 -2.91
N HIS A 193 -1.22 -4.97 -2.07
CA HIS A 193 -1.89 -3.66 -2.04
C HIS A 193 -0.84 -2.55 -2.07
N GLY A 194 -1.22 -1.35 -2.53
CA GLY A 194 -0.34 -0.19 -2.50
C GLY A 194 -1.08 1.11 -2.75
N GLY A 195 -0.38 2.21 -2.59
CA GLY A 195 -0.95 3.55 -2.67
C GLY A 195 -0.62 4.39 -1.45
N VAL A 196 -1.62 4.96 -0.78
CA VAL A 196 -1.45 5.69 0.48
C VAL A 196 -2.46 5.24 1.53
N TYR A 197 -1.94 4.77 2.67
CA TYR A 197 -2.74 4.43 3.84
C TYR A 197 -2.18 5.16 5.06
N ASN A 198 -2.90 6.17 5.54
CA ASN A 198 -2.49 7.04 6.63
C ASN A 198 -2.25 6.23 7.91
N GLN A 199 -1.17 6.55 8.64
CA GLN A 199 -0.82 5.89 9.89
C GLN A 199 -1.06 6.82 11.10
N ILE A 200 -2.14 7.57 11.03
CA ILE A 200 -2.65 8.46 12.07
C ILE A 200 -4.17 8.31 12.13
N ASP A 201 -4.72 8.20 13.31
CA ASP A 201 -6.15 8.24 13.55
C ASP A 201 -6.61 9.70 13.52
N TYR A 202 -7.72 10.00 12.84
CA TYR A 202 -8.26 11.34 12.86
C TYR A 202 -9.08 11.60 14.14
N SER A 203 -9.17 12.87 14.50
CA SER A 203 -9.96 13.40 15.59
C SER A 203 -10.69 14.68 15.14
N ASP A 204 -11.51 15.24 15.98
CA ASP A 204 -12.20 16.52 15.70
C ASP A 204 -11.21 17.66 15.41
N THR A 205 -10.03 17.63 16.05
CA THR A 205 -8.98 18.65 15.89
C THR A 205 -8.08 18.41 14.66
N THR A 206 -8.20 17.29 13.95
CA THR A 206 -7.43 17.04 12.73
C THR A 206 -7.76 18.10 11.68
N SER A 207 -6.73 18.75 11.10
CA SER A 207 -6.92 19.73 10.04
C SER A 207 -7.63 19.12 8.83
N ALA A 208 -8.51 19.89 8.20
CA ALA A 208 -9.15 19.48 6.94
C ALA A 208 -8.14 19.28 5.80
N ASP A 209 -7.01 19.99 5.85
CA ASP A 209 -5.93 19.88 4.86
C ASP A 209 -4.95 18.76 5.14
N ASP A 210 -5.06 18.06 6.29
CA ASP A 210 -4.17 16.95 6.60
C ASP A 210 -4.49 15.73 5.72
N GLY A 211 -3.43 15.04 5.24
CA GLY A 211 -3.60 13.88 4.40
C GLY A 211 -2.34 13.51 3.63
N SER A 212 -2.44 12.44 2.86
CA SER A 212 -1.33 11.93 2.05
C SER A 212 -1.74 11.79 0.59
N ILE A 213 -0.79 12.04 -0.31
CA ILE A 213 -0.94 11.90 -1.76
C ILE A 213 0.26 11.13 -2.29
N CYS A 214 0.03 10.13 -3.13
CA CYS A 214 1.06 9.53 -3.96
C CYS A 214 0.70 9.61 -5.45
N ILE A 215 1.74 9.54 -6.26
CA ILE A 215 1.65 9.42 -7.71
C ILE A 215 2.40 8.14 -8.09
N ILE A 216 1.72 7.21 -8.74
CA ILE A 216 2.27 5.95 -9.22
C ILE A 216 2.57 6.11 -10.70
N SER A 217 3.83 6.01 -11.08
CA SER A 217 4.31 6.12 -12.48
C SER A 217 4.54 4.75 -13.14
N ASN A 218 4.69 3.68 -12.34
CA ASN A 218 4.75 2.30 -12.82
C ASN A 218 4.16 1.35 -11.76
N LEU A 219 3.39 0.36 -12.24
CA LEU A 219 2.82 -0.70 -11.42
C LEU A 219 2.82 -2.01 -12.21
N SER A 220 3.40 -3.05 -11.62
CA SER A 220 3.43 -4.39 -12.20
C SER A 220 3.32 -5.43 -11.10
N ILE A 221 2.36 -6.34 -11.25
CA ILE A 221 2.16 -7.51 -10.40
C ILE A 221 2.33 -8.74 -11.28
N THR A 222 3.10 -9.72 -10.81
CA THR A 222 3.29 -10.99 -11.52
C THR A 222 3.35 -12.16 -10.54
N HIS A 223 2.78 -13.29 -10.96
CA HIS A 223 2.83 -14.60 -10.30
C HIS A 223 3.30 -15.62 -11.33
N THR A 224 4.52 -16.16 -11.19
CA THR A 224 5.19 -17.03 -12.19
C THR A 224 5.78 -18.27 -11.57
#